data_92972fec90188aeec1371a857b7cbc92
#
_entry.id   92972fec90188aeec1371a857b7cbc92
#
_cell.length_a   1.000
_cell.length_b   1.000
_cell.length_c   1.000
_cell.angle_alpha   90.00
_cell.angle_beta   90.00
_cell.angle_gamma   90.00
#
_symmetry.space_group_name_H-M   'P 1'
#
loop_
_entity.id
_entity.type
_entity.pdbx_description
1 polymer ?
#
loop_
_entity_poly.entity_id
_entity_poly.type
_entity_poly.pdbx_seq_one_letter_code
_entity_poly.pdbx_strand_id
1 'polypeptide(L)'
;MPNTPHPFAQQMQTVAELMLAVSGESVSVIKRAAPEQALKLKSQDEWGIYLEFLRAMFNLTDRVSALHIPLKEQPQFMDQLTDTVIDQLKKALEPAFGAGNDQMEIVMTIGTAVSESRQTYERYRFLVTEDSKAKNDMYQDFSDRVARAVGAPGNPKVTAAATLCIAAVLPALTGIFEGQTPPVTAGPAPEATAGGVNAPSRGATGADIKLVSVMSSIKGEEVETRWGLHPRFRQDLTQEEAKQLTATMNRVAKILGERYAAVAFSAQWASWHKAGHA
;
A
#
# COMPACT_ATOMS: atom_id res chain seq x y z
N MET A 1 23.89 -17.60 25.94
CA MET A 1 24.67 -17.07 24.81
C MET A 1 24.04 -15.74 24.43
N PRO A 2 24.78 -14.63 24.22
CA PRO A 2 24.17 -13.39 23.81
C PRO A 2 23.52 -13.59 22.43
N ASN A 3 22.25 -13.24 22.33
CA ASN A 3 21.48 -13.25 21.10
C ASN A 3 22.10 -12.21 20.15
N THR A 4 22.96 -12.63 19.25
CA THR A 4 23.43 -11.73 18.17
C THR A 4 22.19 -11.40 17.33
N PRO A 5 21.82 -10.14 17.19
CA PRO A 5 20.66 -9.78 16.37
C PRO A 5 20.88 -10.28 14.94
N HIS A 6 19.86 -10.90 14.37
CA HIS A 6 19.89 -11.40 13.00
C HIS A 6 20.25 -10.23 12.06
N PRO A 7 21.12 -10.39 11.06
CA PRO A 7 21.57 -9.30 10.19
C PRO A 7 20.42 -8.57 9.48
N PHE A 8 19.25 -9.20 9.33
CA PHE A 8 18.06 -8.64 8.69
C PHE A 8 16.92 -8.33 9.68
N ALA A 9 17.20 -8.24 11.01
CA ALA A 9 16.15 -8.04 12.02
C ALA A 9 15.32 -6.77 11.79
N GLN A 10 15.96 -5.67 11.38
CA GLN A 10 15.27 -4.41 11.10
C GLN A 10 14.39 -4.54 9.85
N GLN A 11 14.89 -5.16 8.79
CA GLN A 11 14.11 -5.40 7.57
C GLN A 11 12.89 -6.28 7.86
N MET A 12 13.03 -7.36 8.64
CA MET A 12 11.92 -8.23 9.05
C MET A 12 10.84 -7.45 9.78
N GLN A 13 11.24 -6.61 10.75
CA GLN A 13 10.31 -5.78 11.50
C GLN A 13 9.52 -4.85 10.56
N THR A 14 10.23 -4.13 9.67
CA THR A 14 9.62 -3.18 8.73
C THR A 14 8.74 -3.88 7.70
N VAL A 15 9.15 -5.05 7.20
CA VAL A 15 8.33 -5.86 6.28
C VAL A 15 7.06 -6.36 6.97
N ALA A 16 7.14 -6.85 8.21
CA ALA A 16 5.98 -7.28 8.97
C ALA A 16 4.99 -6.13 9.20
N GLU A 17 5.48 -4.95 9.58
CA GLU A 17 4.66 -3.73 9.72
C GLU A 17 3.96 -3.36 8.41
N LEU A 18 4.69 -3.37 7.29
CA LEU A 18 4.11 -3.14 5.96
C LEU A 18 3.01 -4.15 5.64
N MET A 19 3.27 -5.45 5.88
CA MET A 19 2.32 -6.52 5.58
C MET A 19 1.02 -6.34 6.36
N LEU A 20 1.09 -6.07 7.66
CA LEU A 20 -0.08 -5.89 8.50
C LEU A 20 -0.85 -4.60 8.15
N ALA A 21 -0.13 -3.49 7.94
CA ALA A 21 -0.73 -2.21 7.57
C ALA A 21 -1.45 -2.29 6.22
N VAL A 22 -0.79 -2.81 5.18
CA VAL A 22 -1.40 -2.94 3.85
C VAL A 22 -2.59 -3.90 3.87
N SER A 23 -2.49 -5.04 4.56
CA SER A 23 -3.61 -5.99 4.66
C SER A 23 -4.82 -5.34 5.34
N GLY A 24 -4.63 -4.60 6.43
CA GLY A 24 -5.70 -3.88 7.13
C GLY A 24 -6.32 -2.75 6.31
N GLU A 25 -5.49 -1.88 5.73
CA GLU A 25 -5.94 -0.77 4.90
C GLU A 25 -6.68 -1.23 3.64
N SER A 26 -6.21 -2.32 3.03
CA SER A 26 -6.80 -2.88 1.81
C SER A 26 -8.23 -3.36 2.04
N VAL A 27 -8.58 -3.90 3.20
CA VAL A 27 -9.98 -4.23 3.54
C VAL A 27 -10.89 -3.01 3.39
N SER A 28 -10.45 -1.86 3.92
CA SER A 28 -11.20 -0.61 3.82
C SER A 28 -11.30 -0.09 2.37
N VAL A 29 -10.25 -0.24 1.57
CA VAL A 29 -10.26 0.12 0.14
C VAL A 29 -11.23 -0.76 -0.64
N ILE A 30 -11.21 -2.06 -0.41
CA ILE A 30 -12.11 -3.03 -1.06
C ILE A 30 -13.57 -2.78 -0.68
N LYS A 31 -13.86 -2.49 0.59
CA LYS A 31 -15.21 -2.12 1.06
C LYS A 31 -15.73 -0.87 0.35
N ARG A 32 -14.89 0.13 0.13
CA ARG A 32 -15.25 1.33 -0.64
C ARG A 32 -15.49 1.05 -2.12
N ALA A 33 -14.78 0.09 -2.70
CA ALA A 33 -14.96 -0.31 -4.10
C ALA A 33 -16.28 -1.07 -4.36
N ALA A 34 -16.85 -1.71 -3.32
CA ALA A 34 -18.10 -2.47 -3.37
C ALA A 34 -19.02 -2.14 -2.17
N PRO A 35 -19.56 -0.93 -2.06
CA PRO A 35 -20.28 -0.48 -0.87
C PRO A 35 -21.54 -1.31 -0.57
N GLU A 36 -22.27 -1.79 -1.58
CA GLU A 36 -23.46 -2.61 -1.39
C GLU A 36 -23.13 -3.99 -0.77
N GLN A 37 -22.03 -4.59 -1.21
CA GLN A 37 -21.51 -5.84 -0.67
C GLN A 37 -20.91 -5.61 0.72
N ALA A 38 -20.21 -4.50 0.91
CA ALA A 38 -19.59 -4.14 2.18
C ALA A 38 -20.60 -4.10 3.35
N LEU A 39 -21.84 -3.69 3.10
CA LEU A 39 -22.90 -3.69 4.10
C LEU A 39 -23.34 -5.11 4.54
N LYS A 40 -23.02 -6.13 3.75
CA LYS A 40 -23.38 -7.53 4.02
C LYS A 40 -22.21 -8.35 4.57
N LEU A 41 -20.98 -7.80 4.52
CA LEU A 41 -19.78 -8.48 5.01
C LEU A 41 -19.87 -8.67 6.52
N LYS A 42 -19.57 -9.90 6.95
CA LYS A 42 -19.33 -10.23 8.35
C LYS A 42 -17.85 -10.07 8.67
N SER A 43 -17.51 -9.98 9.94
CA SER A 43 -16.12 -9.90 10.40
C SER A 43 -15.26 -11.05 9.84
N GLN A 44 -15.84 -12.25 9.68
CA GLN A 44 -15.13 -13.39 9.07
C GLN A 44 -14.80 -13.17 7.59
N ASP A 45 -15.68 -12.51 6.84
CA ASP A 45 -15.44 -12.20 5.42
C ASP A 45 -14.34 -11.13 5.28
N GLU A 46 -14.37 -10.11 6.15
CA GLU A 46 -13.32 -9.09 6.22
C GLU A 46 -11.96 -9.71 6.57
N TRP A 47 -11.97 -10.65 7.50
CA TRP A 47 -10.78 -11.43 7.85
C TRP A 47 -10.29 -12.27 6.68
N GLY A 48 -11.20 -12.87 5.90
CA GLY A 48 -10.87 -13.58 4.66
C GLY A 48 -10.16 -12.69 3.62
N ILE A 49 -10.65 -11.45 3.44
CA ILE A 49 -10.00 -10.46 2.56
C ILE A 49 -8.60 -10.11 3.08
N TYR A 50 -8.48 -9.82 4.38
CA TYR A 50 -7.21 -9.54 5.04
C TYR A 50 -6.17 -10.65 4.81
N LEU A 51 -6.57 -11.91 5.01
CA LEU A 51 -5.70 -13.06 4.82
C LEU A 51 -5.29 -13.27 3.36
N GLU A 52 -6.16 -12.94 2.40
CA GLU A 52 -5.81 -13.05 0.98
C GLU A 52 -4.71 -12.05 0.60
N PHE A 53 -4.78 -10.82 1.11
CA PHE A 53 -3.68 -9.85 0.97
C PHE A 53 -2.40 -10.36 1.62
N LEU A 54 -2.49 -10.88 2.83
CA LEU A 54 -1.33 -11.38 3.57
C LEU A 54 -0.66 -12.56 2.83
N ARG A 55 -1.44 -13.50 2.25
CA ARG A 55 -0.92 -14.60 1.42
C ARG A 55 -0.14 -14.07 0.21
N ALA A 56 -0.71 -13.12 -0.52
CA ALA A 56 -0.04 -12.54 -1.67
C ALA A 56 1.25 -11.83 -1.27
N MET A 57 1.25 -11.11 -0.14
CA MET A 57 2.42 -10.40 0.36
C MET A 57 3.52 -11.35 0.84
N PHE A 58 3.21 -12.46 1.49
CA PHE A 58 4.21 -13.49 1.81
C PHE A 58 4.91 -14.01 0.54
N ASN A 59 4.14 -14.28 -0.53
CA ASN A 59 4.73 -14.72 -1.80
C ASN A 59 5.63 -13.66 -2.44
N LEU A 60 5.18 -12.39 -2.46
CA LEU A 60 5.98 -11.30 -3.00
C LEU A 60 7.24 -11.05 -2.17
N THR A 61 7.13 -11.12 -0.84
CA THR A 61 8.29 -10.97 0.06
C THR A 61 9.30 -12.09 -0.14
N ASP A 62 8.86 -13.33 -0.28
CA ASP A 62 9.74 -14.47 -0.57
C ASP A 62 10.53 -14.24 -1.86
N ARG A 63 9.88 -13.75 -2.92
CA ARG A 63 10.52 -13.44 -4.21
C ARG A 63 11.47 -12.25 -4.15
N VAL A 64 11.10 -11.18 -3.44
CA VAL A 64 11.99 -10.00 -3.29
C VAL A 64 13.18 -10.37 -2.42
N SER A 65 12.97 -11.08 -1.30
CA SER A 65 14.05 -11.49 -0.41
C SER A 65 15.08 -12.37 -1.13
N ALA A 66 14.66 -13.22 -2.07
CA ALA A 66 15.55 -14.05 -2.88
C ALA A 66 16.58 -13.26 -3.72
N LEU A 67 16.33 -11.97 -3.98
CA LEU A 67 17.27 -11.10 -4.68
C LEU A 67 18.29 -10.44 -3.75
N HIS A 68 17.99 -10.33 -2.45
CA HIS A 68 18.76 -9.55 -1.49
C HIS A 68 19.39 -10.39 -0.37
N ILE A 69 18.85 -11.58 -0.12
CA ILE A 69 19.28 -12.47 0.96
C ILE A 69 19.96 -13.71 0.35
N PRO A 70 21.10 -14.15 0.89
CA PRO A 70 21.73 -15.39 0.44
C PRO A 70 20.77 -16.57 0.49
N LEU A 71 20.76 -17.40 -0.54
CA LEU A 71 19.82 -18.53 -0.70
C LEU A 71 19.77 -19.46 0.53
N LYS A 72 20.88 -19.61 1.23
CA LYS A 72 20.97 -20.46 2.44
C LYS A 72 20.26 -19.84 3.65
N GLU A 73 20.13 -18.52 3.69
CA GLU A 73 19.55 -17.77 4.81
C GLU A 73 18.07 -17.43 4.57
N GLN A 74 17.62 -17.49 3.32
CA GLN A 74 16.25 -17.12 2.94
C GLN A 74 15.17 -17.94 3.67
N PRO A 75 15.26 -19.28 3.83
CA PRO A 75 14.26 -20.03 4.60
C PRO A 75 14.16 -19.54 6.06
N GLN A 76 15.31 -19.34 6.71
CA GLN A 76 15.35 -18.84 8.10
C GLN A 76 14.77 -17.43 8.20
N PHE A 77 15.03 -16.56 7.22
CA PHE A 77 14.44 -15.23 7.15
C PHE A 77 12.91 -15.31 7.05
N MET A 78 12.37 -16.15 6.18
CA MET A 78 10.93 -16.31 6.01
C MET A 78 10.24 -16.91 7.23
N ASP A 79 10.88 -17.85 7.94
CA ASP A 79 10.36 -18.42 9.18
C ASP A 79 10.32 -17.34 10.29
N GLN A 80 11.40 -16.58 10.47
CA GLN A 80 11.46 -15.51 11.46
C GLN A 80 10.52 -14.33 11.11
N LEU A 81 10.34 -14.03 9.82
CA LEU A 81 9.35 -13.06 9.38
C LEU A 81 7.93 -13.51 9.77
N THR A 82 7.64 -14.80 9.59
CA THR A 82 6.35 -15.37 9.98
C THR A 82 6.11 -15.19 11.48
N ASP A 83 7.09 -15.51 12.31
CA ASP A 83 7.02 -15.31 13.77
C ASP A 83 6.83 -13.82 14.12
N THR A 84 7.54 -12.91 13.42
CA THR A 84 7.43 -11.47 13.63
C THR A 84 6.02 -10.96 13.28
N VAL A 85 5.43 -11.42 12.17
CA VAL A 85 4.05 -11.08 11.78
C VAL A 85 3.05 -11.59 12.83
N ILE A 86 3.22 -12.82 13.31
CA ILE A 86 2.38 -13.40 14.36
C ILE A 86 2.45 -12.56 15.64
N ASP A 87 3.64 -12.21 16.08
CA ASP A 87 3.84 -11.46 17.33
C ASP A 87 3.28 -10.03 17.23
N GLN A 88 3.44 -9.37 16.10
CA GLN A 88 2.85 -8.05 15.86
C GLN A 88 1.33 -8.12 15.79
N LEU A 89 0.78 -9.12 15.11
CA LEU A 89 -0.67 -9.30 15.01
C LEU A 89 -1.29 -9.60 16.39
N LYS A 90 -0.65 -10.45 17.21
CA LYS A 90 -1.08 -10.69 18.59
C LYS A 90 -1.15 -9.40 19.39
N LYS A 91 -0.09 -8.58 19.33
CA LYS A 91 -0.05 -7.28 20.01
C LYS A 91 -1.15 -6.33 19.52
N ALA A 92 -1.41 -6.31 18.20
CA ALA A 92 -2.46 -5.47 17.62
C ALA A 92 -3.88 -5.90 18.04
N LEU A 93 -4.11 -7.20 18.24
CA LEU A 93 -5.40 -7.75 18.60
C LEU A 93 -5.64 -7.82 20.13
N GLU A 94 -4.59 -7.77 20.94
CA GLU A 94 -4.68 -7.84 22.41
C GLU A 94 -5.69 -6.85 23.04
N PRO A 95 -5.78 -5.56 22.60
CA PRO A 95 -6.76 -4.63 23.15
C PRO A 95 -8.22 -5.03 22.87
N ALA A 96 -8.47 -5.78 21.80
CA ALA A 96 -9.82 -6.16 21.38
C ALA A 96 -10.28 -7.50 22.00
N PHE A 97 -9.36 -8.44 22.21
CA PHE A 97 -9.69 -9.82 22.60
C PHE A 97 -9.16 -10.22 23.99
N GLY A 98 -8.32 -9.38 24.62
CA GLY A 98 -7.68 -9.67 25.91
C GLY A 98 -6.45 -10.59 25.79
N ALA A 99 -5.56 -10.50 26.78
CA ALA A 99 -4.36 -11.31 26.83
C ALA A 99 -4.74 -12.77 27.20
N GLY A 100 -4.61 -13.68 26.23
CA GLY A 100 -4.68 -15.12 26.48
C GLY A 100 -5.70 -15.93 25.70
N ASN A 101 -6.71 -15.33 25.09
CA ASN A 101 -7.63 -16.04 24.23
C ASN A 101 -7.13 -16.02 22.78
N ASP A 102 -7.12 -17.15 22.12
CA ASP A 102 -6.89 -17.36 20.70
C ASP A 102 -5.47 -17.14 20.14
N GLN A 103 -4.45 -17.05 20.99
CA GLN A 103 -3.06 -17.00 20.49
C GLN A 103 -2.73 -18.19 19.58
N MET A 104 -3.25 -19.37 19.88
CA MET A 104 -3.06 -20.57 19.06
C MET A 104 -3.79 -20.44 17.72
N GLU A 105 -5.00 -19.88 17.72
CA GLU A 105 -5.77 -19.66 16.50
C GLU A 105 -5.05 -18.69 15.54
N ILE A 106 -4.47 -17.59 16.06
CA ILE A 106 -3.67 -16.65 15.28
C ILE A 106 -2.46 -17.37 14.66
N VAL A 107 -1.71 -18.13 15.46
CA VAL A 107 -0.55 -18.91 14.99
C VAL A 107 -0.95 -19.86 13.87
N MET A 108 -2.02 -20.63 14.08
CA MET A 108 -2.54 -21.59 13.10
C MET A 108 -3.00 -20.88 11.81
N THR A 109 -3.69 -19.76 11.94
CA THR A 109 -4.23 -19.00 10.79
C THR A 109 -3.10 -18.39 9.95
N ILE A 110 -2.11 -17.78 10.59
CA ILE A 110 -0.96 -17.22 9.85
C ILE A 110 -0.10 -18.33 9.25
N GLY A 111 0.17 -19.40 9.98
CA GLY A 111 0.89 -20.58 9.44
C GLY A 111 0.18 -21.18 8.23
N THR A 112 -1.15 -21.26 8.26
CA THR A 112 -1.96 -21.70 7.13
C THR A 112 -1.85 -20.71 5.97
N ALA A 113 -1.93 -19.40 6.22
CA ALA A 113 -1.79 -18.38 5.18
C ALA A 113 -0.42 -18.45 4.48
N VAL A 114 0.66 -18.70 5.22
CA VAL A 114 2.01 -18.89 4.65
C VAL A 114 2.06 -20.13 3.76
N SER A 115 1.52 -21.26 4.25
CA SER A 115 1.48 -22.52 3.47
C SER A 115 0.64 -22.35 2.21
N GLU A 116 -0.54 -21.78 2.31
CA GLU A 116 -1.43 -21.51 1.18
C GLU A 116 -0.85 -20.48 0.20
N SER A 117 -0.06 -19.52 0.66
CA SER A 117 0.67 -18.57 -0.18
C SER A 117 1.53 -19.30 -1.21
N ARG A 118 2.32 -20.27 -0.75
CA ARG A 118 3.15 -21.09 -1.65
C ARG A 118 2.31 -21.91 -2.61
N GLN A 119 1.32 -22.66 -2.13
CA GLN A 119 0.45 -23.47 -2.98
C GLN A 119 -0.29 -22.66 -4.04
N THR A 120 -0.72 -21.46 -3.68
CA THR A 120 -1.55 -20.62 -4.55
C THR A 120 -0.73 -19.89 -5.61
N TYR A 121 0.41 -19.31 -5.22
CA TYR A 121 1.12 -18.33 -6.06
C TYR A 121 2.45 -18.84 -6.63
N GLU A 122 3.03 -19.96 -6.15
CA GLU A 122 4.28 -20.50 -6.65
C GLU A 122 4.21 -20.93 -8.13
N ARG A 123 3.02 -21.26 -8.61
CA ARG A 123 2.80 -21.59 -10.04
C ARG A 123 3.12 -20.44 -10.99
N TYR A 124 3.04 -19.19 -10.54
CA TYR A 124 3.38 -18.02 -11.32
C TYR A 124 4.89 -17.76 -11.25
N ARG A 125 5.61 -18.20 -12.28
CA ARG A 125 7.07 -18.02 -12.35
C ARG A 125 7.38 -16.70 -13.03
N PHE A 126 7.83 -15.70 -12.26
CA PHE A 126 8.25 -14.41 -12.75
C PHE A 126 9.36 -13.82 -11.86
N LEU A 127 10.17 -12.94 -12.45
CA LEU A 127 11.08 -12.09 -11.72
C LEU A 127 10.36 -10.82 -11.29
N VAL A 128 10.50 -10.42 -10.03
CA VAL A 128 9.80 -9.25 -9.48
C VAL A 128 10.25 -7.94 -10.14
N THR A 129 11.45 -7.92 -10.70
CA THR A 129 12.06 -6.78 -11.39
C THR A 129 11.55 -6.57 -12.82
N GLU A 130 10.80 -7.51 -13.37
CA GLU A 130 10.36 -7.48 -14.75
C GLU A 130 8.84 -7.42 -14.87
N ASP A 131 8.37 -6.69 -15.87
CA ASP A 131 6.99 -6.76 -16.29
C ASP A 131 6.79 -7.98 -17.18
N SER A 132 6.04 -8.94 -16.68
CA SER A 132 5.79 -10.20 -17.36
C SER A 132 4.31 -10.58 -17.34
N LYS A 133 3.91 -11.40 -18.31
CA LYS A 133 2.55 -11.96 -18.33
C LYS A 133 2.26 -12.73 -17.05
N ALA A 134 3.22 -13.53 -16.56
CA ALA A 134 3.04 -14.34 -15.35
C ALA A 134 2.81 -13.49 -14.10
N LYS A 135 3.46 -12.31 -13.98
CA LYS A 135 3.21 -11.34 -12.90
C LYS A 135 1.80 -10.77 -13.00
N ASN A 136 1.37 -10.38 -14.20
CA ASN A 136 0.03 -9.86 -14.43
C ASN A 136 -1.05 -10.93 -14.19
N ASP A 137 -0.83 -12.17 -14.61
CA ASP A 137 -1.72 -13.30 -14.35
C ASP A 137 -1.83 -13.58 -12.83
N MET A 138 -0.74 -13.45 -12.07
CA MET A 138 -0.76 -13.55 -10.60
C MET A 138 -1.60 -12.44 -9.96
N TYR A 139 -1.45 -11.19 -10.40
CA TYR A 139 -2.24 -10.08 -9.89
C TYR A 139 -3.72 -10.22 -10.25
N GLN A 140 -4.03 -10.73 -11.43
CA GLN A 140 -5.40 -11.00 -11.84
C GLN A 140 -6.04 -12.10 -10.97
N ASP A 141 -5.36 -13.25 -10.79
CA ASP A 141 -5.88 -14.34 -9.93
C ASP A 141 -6.07 -13.86 -8.48
N PHE A 142 -5.12 -13.09 -7.95
CA PHE A 142 -5.25 -12.48 -6.64
C PHE A 142 -6.49 -11.57 -6.55
N SER A 143 -6.65 -10.65 -7.49
CA SER A 143 -7.77 -9.70 -7.47
C SER A 143 -9.14 -10.39 -7.65
N ASP A 144 -9.19 -11.47 -8.42
CA ASP A 144 -10.39 -12.29 -8.57
C ASP A 144 -10.73 -13.06 -7.29
N ARG A 145 -9.73 -13.49 -6.50
CA ARG A 145 -9.93 -14.10 -5.17
C ARG A 145 -10.49 -13.09 -4.18
N VAL A 146 -9.93 -11.88 -4.15
CA VAL A 146 -10.44 -10.78 -3.32
C VAL A 146 -11.88 -10.44 -3.72
N ALA A 147 -12.19 -10.36 -5.02
CA ALA A 147 -13.55 -10.10 -5.49
C ALA A 147 -14.55 -11.20 -5.07
N ARG A 148 -14.12 -12.46 -5.06
CA ARG A 148 -14.94 -13.57 -4.53
C ARG A 148 -15.12 -13.49 -3.01
N ALA A 149 -14.07 -13.16 -2.27
CA ALA A 149 -14.12 -13.02 -0.82
C ALA A 149 -15.09 -11.91 -0.38
N VAL A 150 -15.19 -10.82 -1.16
CA VAL A 150 -16.13 -9.72 -0.88
C VAL A 150 -17.56 -10.03 -1.37
N GLY A 151 -17.78 -11.16 -2.04
CA GLY A 151 -19.08 -11.51 -2.62
C GLY A 151 -19.42 -10.73 -3.90
N ALA A 152 -18.41 -10.19 -4.60
CA ALA A 152 -18.54 -9.39 -5.81
C ALA A 152 -17.69 -9.96 -6.98
N PRO A 153 -17.83 -11.26 -7.34
CA PRO A 153 -17.04 -11.86 -8.38
C PRO A 153 -17.25 -11.15 -9.71
N GLY A 154 -16.15 -10.85 -10.41
CA GLY A 154 -16.18 -10.14 -11.70
C GLY A 154 -16.46 -8.63 -11.59
N ASN A 155 -16.51 -8.05 -10.39
CA ASN A 155 -16.68 -6.61 -10.24
C ASN A 155 -15.37 -5.87 -10.60
N PRO A 156 -15.34 -5.08 -11.71
CA PRO A 156 -14.12 -4.44 -12.19
C PRO A 156 -13.56 -3.39 -11.23
N LYS A 157 -14.40 -2.78 -10.37
CA LYS A 157 -13.93 -1.81 -9.37
C LYS A 157 -13.17 -2.51 -8.25
N VAL A 158 -13.65 -3.67 -7.81
CA VAL A 158 -13.00 -4.46 -6.77
C VAL A 158 -11.68 -5.04 -7.30
N THR A 159 -11.69 -5.64 -8.48
CA THR A 159 -10.47 -6.19 -9.08
C THR A 159 -9.42 -5.12 -9.35
N ALA A 160 -9.81 -3.96 -9.88
CA ALA A 160 -8.90 -2.84 -10.06
C ALA A 160 -8.32 -2.32 -8.73
N ALA A 161 -9.16 -2.17 -7.70
CA ALA A 161 -8.72 -1.73 -6.37
C ALA A 161 -7.73 -2.73 -5.74
N ALA A 162 -8.04 -4.03 -5.78
CA ALA A 162 -7.17 -5.07 -5.27
C ALA A 162 -5.82 -5.11 -6.01
N THR A 163 -5.86 -5.02 -7.35
CA THR A 163 -4.64 -4.98 -8.18
C THR A 163 -3.78 -3.78 -7.84
N LEU A 164 -4.36 -2.59 -7.67
CA LEU A 164 -3.60 -1.38 -7.30
C LEU A 164 -2.95 -1.52 -5.92
N CYS A 165 -3.68 -2.05 -4.94
CA CYS A 165 -3.13 -2.27 -3.60
C CYS A 165 -1.92 -3.23 -3.64
N ILE A 166 -2.05 -4.39 -4.30
CA ILE A 166 -0.97 -5.37 -4.32
C ILE A 166 0.21 -4.94 -5.21
N ALA A 167 -0.03 -4.22 -6.31
CA ALA A 167 1.03 -3.72 -7.16
C ALA A 167 1.91 -2.68 -6.45
N ALA A 168 1.34 -1.90 -5.53
CA ALA A 168 2.08 -0.93 -4.72
C ALA A 168 3.02 -1.57 -3.69
N VAL A 169 2.78 -2.83 -3.33
CA VAL A 169 3.60 -3.56 -2.35
C VAL A 169 5.01 -3.84 -2.87
N LEU A 170 5.14 -4.17 -4.15
CA LEU A 170 6.42 -4.61 -4.71
C LEU A 170 7.51 -3.53 -4.62
N PRO A 171 7.28 -2.28 -5.04
CA PRO A 171 8.25 -1.20 -4.86
C PRO A 171 8.57 -0.92 -3.39
N ALA A 172 7.58 -1.01 -2.50
CA ALA A 172 7.77 -0.81 -1.07
C ALA A 172 8.67 -1.89 -0.46
N LEU A 173 8.44 -3.17 -0.80
CA LEU A 173 9.30 -4.27 -0.38
C LEU A 173 10.73 -4.10 -0.90
N THR A 174 10.90 -3.80 -2.19
CA THR A 174 12.23 -3.58 -2.78
C THR A 174 12.97 -2.46 -2.06
N GLY A 175 12.30 -1.33 -1.80
CA GLY A 175 12.87 -0.21 -1.05
C GLY A 175 13.36 -0.60 0.35
N ILE A 176 12.60 -1.42 1.09
CA ILE A 176 13.00 -1.91 2.42
C ILE A 176 14.30 -2.72 2.33
N PHE A 177 14.40 -3.64 1.37
CA PHE A 177 15.61 -4.47 1.20
C PHE A 177 16.80 -3.67 0.67
N GLU A 178 16.58 -2.60 -0.05
CA GLU A 178 17.62 -1.64 -0.49
C GLU A 178 18.01 -0.63 0.60
N GLY A 179 17.44 -0.74 1.80
CA GLY A 179 17.72 0.16 2.92
C GLY A 179 17.01 1.51 2.82
N GLN A 180 16.02 1.64 1.94
CA GLN A 180 15.14 2.80 1.88
C GLN A 180 14.07 2.68 2.97
N THR A 181 13.84 3.74 3.73
CA THR A 181 12.71 3.76 4.67
C THR A 181 11.41 3.82 3.85
N PRO A 182 10.47 2.86 4.02
CA PRO A 182 9.21 2.93 3.32
C PRO A 182 8.50 4.24 3.65
N PRO A 183 7.80 4.87 2.69
CA PRO A 183 6.97 6.00 3.00
C PRO A 183 5.92 5.53 4.02
N VAL A 184 5.96 6.12 5.21
CA VAL A 184 4.95 5.88 6.24
C VAL A 184 3.61 6.25 5.63
N THR A 185 2.74 5.27 5.40
CA THR A 185 1.34 5.52 5.05
C THR A 185 0.76 6.31 6.22
N ALA A 186 0.57 7.61 6.00
CA ALA A 186 0.02 8.51 6.99
C ALA A 186 -1.38 7.99 7.35
N GLY A 187 -1.54 7.59 8.59
CA GLY A 187 -2.84 7.51 9.24
C GLY A 187 -3.57 8.85 9.12
N PRO A 188 -4.88 8.92 9.43
CA PRO A 188 -5.69 10.11 9.23
C PRO A 188 -4.98 11.33 9.83
N ALA A 189 -4.78 12.34 8.99
CA ALA A 189 -4.07 13.55 9.34
C ALA A 189 -4.71 14.22 10.57
N PRO A 190 -3.93 14.62 11.58
CA PRO A 190 -4.42 15.53 12.62
C PRO A 190 -4.72 16.87 11.97
N GLU A 191 -5.83 17.47 12.39
CA GLU A 191 -6.34 18.76 11.97
C GLU A 191 -5.25 19.84 11.91
N ALA A 192 -5.18 20.51 10.77
CA ALA A 192 -4.26 21.62 10.55
C ALA A 192 -4.70 22.83 11.37
N THR A 193 -4.01 23.11 12.45
CA THR A 193 -3.99 24.44 13.07
C THR A 193 -3.09 25.34 12.25
N ALA A 194 -3.69 26.41 11.75
CA ALA A 194 -3.01 27.49 11.06
C ALA A 194 -2.03 28.22 12.01
N GLY A 195 -0.83 28.46 11.53
CA GLY A 195 0.04 29.47 12.13
C GLY A 195 1.53 29.16 12.07
N GLY A 196 2.29 30.00 11.39
CA GLY A 196 3.70 30.20 11.70
C GLY A 196 4.69 29.83 10.59
N VAL A 197 5.04 30.85 9.83
CA VAL A 197 6.27 30.93 9.05
C VAL A 197 7.47 30.72 10.00
N ASN A 198 8.28 29.67 9.78
CA ASN A 198 9.60 29.59 10.38
C ASN A 198 10.65 29.04 9.40
N ALA A 199 11.78 29.70 9.45
CA ALA A 199 12.98 29.52 8.65
C ALA A 199 13.63 28.13 8.80
N PRO A 200 14.52 27.74 7.87
CA PRO A 200 15.01 26.36 7.76
C PRO A 200 16.02 26.03 8.86
N SER A 201 15.70 25.04 9.69
CA SER A 201 16.68 24.40 10.56
C SER A 201 17.47 23.35 9.78
N ARG A 202 18.77 23.52 9.75
CA ARG A 202 19.75 22.54 9.25
C ARG A 202 19.76 21.32 10.17
N GLY A 203 19.57 20.14 9.58
CA GLY A 203 19.91 18.86 10.21
C GLY A 203 18.75 17.91 10.32
N ALA A 204 18.30 17.33 9.20
CA ALA A 204 17.59 16.06 9.17
C ALA A 204 17.98 15.33 7.87
N THR A 205 18.78 14.32 8.01
CA THR A 205 18.97 13.27 7.03
C THR A 205 17.65 12.53 6.90
N GLY A 206 17.00 12.63 5.73
CA GLY A 206 15.77 11.89 5.44
C GLY A 206 14.48 12.70 5.33
N ALA A 207 14.54 13.99 5.02
CA ALA A 207 13.34 14.77 4.71
C ALA A 207 12.90 14.49 3.28
N ASP A 208 11.68 13.99 3.10
CA ASP A 208 11.04 13.88 1.79
C ASP A 208 10.97 15.25 1.13
N ILE A 209 11.58 15.39 -0.04
CA ILE A 209 11.53 16.62 -0.82
C ILE A 209 10.47 16.45 -1.91
N LYS A 210 9.41 17.22 -1.82
CA LYS A 210 8.38 17.27 -2.85
C LYS A 210 8.92 17.97 -4.11
N LEU A 211 9.30 17.19 -5.12
CA LEU A 211 9.86 17.70 -6.37
C LEU A 211 8.81 18.29 -7.30
N VAL A 212 7.60 17.69 -7.30
CA VAL A 212 6.46 18.10 -8.14
C VAL A 212 5.23 18.21 -7.27
N SER A 213 4.42 19.24 -7.49
CA SER A 213 3.11 19.40 -6.87
C SER A 213 2.05 19.63 -7.93
N VAL A 214 0.89 18.98 -7.77
CA VAL A 214 -0.31 19.20 -8.58
C VAL A 214 -1.43 19.60 -7.63
N MET A 215 -2.11 20.71 -7.91
CA MET A 215 -3.22 21.21 -7.13
C MET A 215 -4.41 21.49 -8.05
N SER A 216 -5.60 21.04 -7.64
CA SER A 216 -6.84 21.32 -8.33
C SER A 216 -7.76 22.14 -7.43
N SER A 217 -8.40 23.15 -7.98
CA SER A 217 -9.36 24.00 -7.27
C SER A 217 -10.60 24.22 -8.11
N ILE A 218 -11.76 24.32 -7.46
CA ILE A 218 -13.04 24.61 -8.10
C ILE A 218 -13.20 26.12 -8.16
N LYS A 219 -13.52 26.63 -9.36
CA LYS A 219 -13.88 28.03 -9.61
C LYS A 219 -15.20 28.07 -10.35
N GLY A 220 -16.31 28.26 -9.63
CA GLY A 220 -17.64 28.17 -10.20
C GLY A 220 -17.97 26.77 -10.69
N GLU A 221 -18.24 26.61 -11.99
CA GLU A 221 -18.50 25.32 -12.64
C GLU A 221 -17.24 24.72 -13.28
N GLU A 222 -16.09 25.35 -13.14
CA GLU A 222 -14.85 24.91 -13.74
C GLU A 222 -13.86 24.42 -12.67
N VAL A 223 -13.03 23.42 -13.05
CA VAL A 223 -11.91 22.95 -12.26
C VAL A 223 -10.61 23.44 -12.88
N GLU A 224 -9.90 24.28 -12.13
CA GLU A 224 -8.56 24.72 -12.51
C GLU A 224 -7.52 23.82 -11.85
N THR A 225 -6.67 23.18 -12.66
CA THR A 225 -5.56 22.35 -12.18
C THR A 225 -4.23 23.00 -12.54
N ARG A 226 -3.39 23.21 -11.53
CA ARG A 226 -2.04 23.80 -11.65
C ARG A 226 -1.01 22.82 -11.13
N TRP A 227 0.19 22.89 -11.67
CA TRP A 227 1.32 22.16 -11.19
C TRP A 227 2.55 23.05 -11.00
N GLY A 228 3.46 22.62 -10.16
CA GLY A 228 4.70 23.36 -9.88
C GLY A 228 5.86 22.41 -9.63
N LEU A 229 7.07 22.90 -9.93
CA LEU A 229 8.33 22.20 -9.65
C LEU A 229 9.03 22.85 -8.46
N HIS A 230 9.68 22.01 -7.66
CA HIS A 230 10.59 22.49 -6.63
C HIS A 230 11.70 23.35 -7.28
N PRO A 231 12.05 24.55 -6.73
CA PRO A 231 12.98 25.48 -7.35
C PRO A 231 14.34 24.86 -7.68
N ARG A 232 14.92 24.07 -6.80
CA ARG A 232 16.18 23.36 -7.03
C ARG A 232 16.09 22.38 -8.20
N PHE A 233 15.05 21.54 -8.21
CA PHE A 233 14.83 20.57 -9.28
C PHE A 233 14.69 21.27 -10.65
N ARG A 234 14.02 22.44 -10.67
CA ARG A 234 13.89 23.25 -11.89
C ARG A 234 15.23 23.78 -12.42
N GLN A 235 16.17 24.08 -11.53
CA GLN A 235 17.49 24.60 -11.92
C GLN A 235 18.40 23.53 -12.51
N ASP A 236 18.21 22.28 -12.12
CA ASP A 236 19.03 21.15 -12.58
C ASP A 236 18.59 20.55 -13.93
N LEU A 237 17.44 21.01 -14.47
CA LEU A 237 16.93 20.53 -15.76
C LEU A 237 17.55 21.28 -16.93
N THR A 238 17.94 20.53 -17.96
CA THR A 238 18.26 21.09 -19.26
C THR A 238 16.99 21.68 -19.92
N GLN A 239 17.19 22.56 -20.90
CA GLN A 239 16.06 23.19 -21.60
C GLN A 239 15.16 22.17 -22.31
N GLU A 240 15.73 21.09 -22.85
CA GLU A 240 14.96 20.02 -23.50
C GLU A 240 14.19 19.17 -22.50
N GLU A 241 14.82 18.78 -21.39
CA GLU A 241 14.15 18.07 -20.29
C GLU A 241 13.01 18.89 -19.67
N ALA A 242 13.22 20.21 -19.52
CA ALA A 242 12.18 21.10 -19.02
C ALA A 242 10.97 21.17 -19.96
N LYS A 243 11.18 21.17 -21.29
CA LYS A 243 10.09 21.12 -22.28
C LYS A 243 9.31 19.80 -22.20
N GLN A 244 10.02 18.67 -22.18
CA GLN A 244 9.40 17.35 -22.12
C GLN A 244 8.63 17.17 -20.82
N LEU A 245 9.21 17.57 -19.68
CA LEU A 245 8.55 17.53 -18.38
C LEU A 245 7.30 18.43 -18.36
N THR A 246 7.40 19.65 -18.92
CA THR A 246 6.25 20.58 -19.00
C THR A 246 5.12 19.98 -19.81
N ALA A 247 5.40 19.40 -20.98
CA ALA A 247 4.40 18.75 -21.82
C ALA A 247 3.72 17.57 -21.08
N THR A 248 4.53 16.74 -20.42
CA THR A 248 4.03 15.61 -19.63
C THR A 248 3.18 16.06 -18.46
N MET A 249 3.64 17.04 -17.68
CA MET A 249 2.92 17.54 -16.51
C MET A 249 1.63 18.26 -16.87
N ASN A 250 1.59 18.99 -17.98
CA ASN A 250 0.36 19.59 -18.49
C ASN A 250 -0.69 18.52 -18.86
N ARG A 251 -0.24 17.41 -19.46
CA ARG A 251 -1.12 16.29 -19.78
C ARG A 251 -1.64 15.60 -18.51
N VAL A 252 -0.77 15.36 -17.54
CA VAL A 252 -1.14 14.79 -16.23
C VAL A 252 -2.11 15.70 -15.49
N ALA A 253 -1.82 17.00 -15.41
CA ALA A 253 -2.68 17.99 -14.75
C ALA A 253 -4.08 18.04 -15.38
N LYS A 254 -4.16 17.96 -16.72
CA LYS A 254 -5.45 17.90 -17.43
C LYS A 254 -6.24 16.65 -17.05
N ILE A 255 -5.61 15.47 -17.07
CA ILE A 255 -6.27 14.21 -16.71
C ILE A 255 -6.76 14.25 -15.25
N LEU A 256 -5.92 14.75 -14.33
CA LEU A 256 -6.28 14.87 -12.91
C LEU A 256 -7.42 15.88 -12.71
N GLY A 257 -7.40 17.01 -13.43
CA GLY A 257 -8.47 18.00 -13.41
C GLY A 257 -9.81 17.45 -13.88
N GLU A 258 -9.82 16.73 -15.00
CA GLU A 258 -11.01 16.06 -15.53
C GLU A 258 -11.57 15.01 -14.55
N ARG A 259 -10.69 14.23 -13.92
CA ARG A 259 -11.08 13.26 -12.90
C ARG A 259 -11.60 13.92 -11.62
N TYR A 260 -10.95 14.99 -11.19
CA TYR A 260 -11.41 15.76 -10.02
C TYR A 260 -12.77 16.42 -10.30
N ALA A 261 -12.98 17.00 -11.47
CA ALA A 261 -14.26 17.57 -11.86
C ALA A 261 -15.38 16.52 -11.83
N ALA A 262 -15.13 15.33 -12.39
CA ALA A 262 -16.10 14.24 -12.37
C ALA A 262 -16.51 13.79 -10.95
N VAL A 263 -15.61 13.90 -9.98
CA VAL A 263 -15.90 13.59 -8.57
C VAL A 263 -16.55 14.79 -7.88
N ALA A 264 -15.96 15.97 -8.02
CA ALA A 264 -16.37 17.19 -7.32
C ALA A 264 -17.80 17.66 -7.66
N PHE A 265 -18.23 17.46 -8.91
CA PHE A 265 -19.58 17.78 -9.36
C PHE A 265 -20.57 16.60 -9.26
N SER A 266 -20.17 15.49 -8.67
CA SER A 266 -21.07 14.38 -8.39
C SER A 266 -22.08 14.75 -7.29
N ALA A 267 -23.28 14.14 -7.34
CA ALA A 267 -24.29 14.32 -6.29
C ALA A 267 -23.77 13.90 -4.89
N GLN A 268 -22.87 12.94 -4.84
CA GLN A 268 -22.25 12.47 -3.61
C GLN A 268 -21.31 13.51 -3.01
N TRP A 269 -20.52 14.23 -3.82
CA TRP A 269 -19.66 15.31 -3.37
C TRP A 269 -20.47 16.50 -2.84
N ALA A 270 -21.53 16.87 -3.55
CA ALA A 270 -22.43 17.93 -3.11
C ALA A 270 -23.12 17.61 -1.77
N SER A 271 -23.47 16.34 -1.55
CA SER A 271 -24.00 15.85 -0.26
C SER A 271 -22.95 15.92 0.84
N TRP A 272 -21.72 15.54 0.55
CA TRP A 272 -20.60 15.54 1.49
C TRP A 272 -20.22 16.97 1.92
N HIS A 273 -20.20 17.89 0.98
CA HIS A 273 -19.99 19.33 1.24
C HIS A 273 -21.07 19.92 2.15
N LYS A 274 -22.35 19.56 1.92
CA LYS A 274 -23.45 20.01 2.76
C LYS A 274 -23.37 19.48 4.20
N ALA A 275 -22.74 18.33 4.39
CA ALA A 275 -22.52 17.71 5.69
C ALA A 275 -21.32 18.32 6.47
N GLY A 276 -20.60 19.29 5.89
CA GLY A 276 -19.46 19.96 6.53
C GLY A 276 -18.16 19.10 6.59
N HIS A 277 -18.02 18.12 5.70
CA HIS A 277 -16.86 17.24 5.62
C HIS A 277 -15.83 17.66 4.55
N ALA A 278 -15.97 18.86 4.00
CA ALA A 278 -15.05 19.41 2.99
C ALA A 278 -14.55 20.79 3.38
#